data_a43a596d9e7317675293f156a996bfbf
#
_entry.id   a43a596d9e7317675293f156a996bfbf
#
_cell.length_a   1.000
_cell.length_b   1.000
_cell.length_c   1.000
_cell.angle_alpha   90.00
_cell.angle_beta   90.00
_cell.angle_gamma   90.00
#
_symmetry.space_group_name_H-M   'P 1'
#
loop_
_entity.id
_entity.type
_entity.pdbx_description
1 polymer ?
#
loop_
_entity_poly.entity_id
_entity_poly.type
_entity_poly.pdbx_seq_one_letter_code
_entity_poly.pdbx_strand_id
1 'polypeptide(L)'
;MSGAKPFVLCLTGSLGMGKSTAAKFFAEAGVPVHDSDAVVHTLYEGEAVAAIAAAFPGTTSGGKVDRSKLATKVIDDQAALARLEAIVHPLVAKARDKFLADAQARSAPVVVLDIPLLFEIGGEGSCDAVVVVSAPADMQRTRAFERPGMTEEKFATLLAKQVPDEEKRRRADFIVDSSRGYDYARAQVRDILRAIANMPRKR
;
A
#
# COMPACT_ATOMS: atom_id res chain seq x y z
N MET A 1 -14.85 -27.39 -4.09
CA MET A 1 -14.36 -27.28 -2.69
C MET A 1 -13.63 -25.96 -2.58
N SER A 2 -14.10 -25.01 -1.76
CA SER A 2 -13.41 -23.73 -1.58
C SER A 2 -12.09 -23.99 -0.83
N GLY A 3 -10.96 -23.58 -1.42
CA GLY A 3 -9.65 -23.69 -0.76
C GLY A 3 -9.62 -22.94 0.58
N ALA A 4 -8.65 -23.26 1.44
CA ALA A 4 -8.46 -22.53 2.69
C ALA A 4 -8.17 -21.05 2.37
N LYS A 5 -8.67 -20.13 3.20
CA LYS A 5 -8.35 -18.70 3.05
C LYS A 5 -6.83 -18.51 3.10
N PRO A 6 -6.23 -17.63 2.29
CA PRO A 6 -4.80 -17.32 2.40
C PRO A 6 -4.47 -16.62 3.72
N PHE A 7 -3.23 -16.77 4.20
CA PHE A 7 -2.68 -15.91 5.25
C PHE A 7 -2.46 -14.51 4.67
N VAL A 8 -2.99 -13.47 5.29
CA VAL A 8 -2.92 -12.10 4.79
C VAL A 8 -1.82 -11.33 5.48
N LEU A 9 -0.77 -11.02 4.73
CA LEU A 9 0.35 -10.21 5.17
C LEU A 9 0.15 -8.77 4.67
N CYS A 10 0.03 -7.79 5.56
CA CYS A 10 0.04 -6.40 5.15
C CYS A 10 1.47 -5.87 5.11
N LEU A 11 1.85 -5.27 3.99
CA LEU A 11 3.14 -4.62 3.78
C LEU A 11 2.95 -3.11 3.83
N THR A 12 3.70 -2.44 4.69
CA THR A 12 3.68 -0.99 4.82
C THR A 12 5.08 -0.43 5.05
N GLY A 13 5.20 0.88 5.05
CA GLY A 13 6.45 1.58 5.28
C GLY A 13 6.35 3.02 4.79
N SER A 14 7.05 3.91 5.45
CA SER A 14 7.03 5.33 5.15
C SER A 14 7.69 5.65 3.80
N LEU A 15 7.45 6.85 3.30
CA LEU A 15 8.09 7.37 2.09
C LEU A 15 9.61 7.13 2.12
N GLY A 16 10.18 6.61 1.04
CA GLY A 16 11.65 6.39 0.93
C GLY A 16 12.19 5.15 1.65
N MET A 17 11.35 4.37 2.36
CA MET A 17 11.79 3.20 3.14
C MET A 17 12.02 1.92 2.31
N GLY A 18 11.74 1.92 1.00
CA GLY A 18 12.01 0.75 0.13
C GLY A 18 10.87 -0.27 0.04
N LYS A 19 9.63 0.10 0.43
CA LYS A 19 8.44 -0.75 0.39
C LYS A 19 8.22 -1.44 -0.96
N SER A 20 8.30 -0.71 -2.07
CA SER A 20 8.09 -1.26 -3.42
C SER A 20 9.11 -2.35 -3.79
N THR A 21 10.35 -2.21 -3.30
CA THR A 21 11.38 -3.25 -3.47
C THR A 21 11.05 -4.50 -2.67
N ALA A 22 10.60 -4.35 -1.42
CA ALA A 22 10.16 -5.48 -0.60
C ALA A 22 8.94 -6.18 -1.20
N ALA A 23 7.95 -5.43 -1.70
CA ALA A 23 6.79 -5.97 -2.43
C ALA A 23 7.24 -6.82 -3.64
N LYS A 24 8.22 -6.33 -4.41
CA LYS A 24 8.81 -7.09 -5.52
C LYS A 24 9.46 -8.39 -5.05
N PHE A 25 10.16 -8.40 -3.91
CA PHE A 25 10.78 -9.63 -3.40
C PHE A 25 9.74 -10.66 -2.95
N PHE A 26 8.62 -10.25 -2.39
CA PHE A 26 7.49 -11.15 -2.13
C PHE A 26 6.93 -11.73 -3.44
N ALA A 27 6.74 -10.92 -4.46
CA ALA A 27 6.27 -11.38 -5.78
C ALA A 27 7.28 -12.35 -6.44
N GLU A 28 8.59 -12.08 -6.39
CA GLU A 28 9.66 -12.96 -6.87
C GLU A 28 9.70 -14.30 -6.12
N ALA A 29 9.26 -14.33 -4.87
CA ALA A 29 9.08 -15.54 -4.07
C ALA A 29 7.78 -16.31 -4.40
N GLY A 30 7.01 -15.86 -5.41
CA GLY A 30 5.77 -16.50 -5.85
C GLY A 30 4.54 -16.13 -5.02
N VAL A 31 4.63 -15.11 -4.17
CA VAL A 31 3.50 -14.64 -3.36
C VAL A 31 2.67 -13.63 -4.15
N PRO A 32 1.35 -13.81 -4.28
CA PRO A 32 0.48 -12.81 -4.89
C PRO A 32 0.51 -11.51 -4.08
N VAL A 33 0.74 -10.37 -4.76
CA VAL A 33 0.80 -9.04 -4.16
C VAL A 33 -0.33 -8.17 -4.72
N HIS A 34 -1.11 -7.56 -3.84
CA HIS A 34 -2.12 -6.56 -4.16
C HIS A 34 -1.57 -5.17 -3.84
N ASP A 35 -1.26 -4.40 -4.86
CA ASP A 35 -0.81 -3.02 -4.74
C ASP A 35 -2.02 -2.09 -4.75
N SER A 36 -2.35 -1.51 -3.60
CA SER A 36 -3.51 -0.62 -3.44
C SER A 36 -3.37 0.66 -4.26
N ASP A 37 -2.17 1.20 -4.43
CA ASP A 37 -1.92 2.40 -5.25
C ASP A 37 -2.11 2.10 -6.74
N ALA A 38 -1.63 0.95 -7.22
CA ALA A 38 -1.83 0.50 -8.59
C ALA A 38 -3.31 0.25 -8.89
N VAL A 39 -4.07 -0.27 -7.92
CA VAL A 39 -5.53 -0.43 -8.05
C VAL A 39 -6.21 0.91 -8.22
N VAL A 40 -5.91 1.91 -7.40
CA VAL A 40 -6.47 3.27 -7.55
C VAL A 40 -6.13 3.84 -8.92
N HIS A 41 -4.91 3.63 -9.41
CA HIS A 41 -4.52 4.07 -10.75
C HIS A 41 -5.39 3.44 -11.84
N THR A 42 -5.61 2.13 -11.78
CA THR A 42 -6.49 1.41 -12.70
C THR A 42 -7.94 1.89 -12.62
N LEU A 43 -8.46 2.13 -11.42
CA LEU A 43 -9.81 2.67 -11.21
C LEU A 43 -9.97 4.06 -11.84
N TYR A 44 -8.94 4.89 -11.80
CA TYR A 44 -8.93 6.23 -12.40
C TYR A 44 -8.84 6.21 -13.94
N GLU A 45 -8.53 5.07 -14.51
CA GLU A 45 -8.57 4.84 -15.97
C GLU A 45 -9.81 4.04 -16.41
N GLY A 46 -10.70 3.68 -15.48
CA GLY A 46 -11.86 2.82 -15.74
C GLY A 46 -13.05 3.09 -14.83
N GLU A 47 -13.32 2.17 -13.90
CA GLU A 47 -14.59 2.08 -13.16
C GLU A 47 -14.94 3.35 -12.35
N ALA A 48 -13.96 4.10 -11.85
CA ALA A 48 -14.20 5.31 -11.06
C ALA A 48 -14.46 6.58 -11.92
N VAL A 49 -14.13 6.56 -13.22
CA VAL A 49 -14.13 7.77 -14.07
C VAL A 49 -15.49 8.46 -14.10
N ALA A 50 -16.56 7.72 -14.34
CA ALA A 50 -17.91 8.31 -14.48
C ALA A 50 -18.38 8.95 -13.16
N ALA A 51 -18.18 8.28 -12.03
CA ALA A 51 -18.57 8.79 -10.73
C ALA A 51 -17.74 10.02 -10.31
N ILE A 52 -16.43 10.00 -10.59
CA ILE A 52 -15.55 11.16 -10.33
C ILE A 52 -15.89 12.33 -11.25
N ALA A 53 -16.18 12.10 -12.53
CA ALA A 53 -16.59 13.16 -13.46
C ALA A 53 -17.88 13.86 -13.01
N ALA A 54 -18.84 13.10 -12.49
CA ALA A 54 -20.10 13.64 -11.96
C ALA A 54 -19.89 14.46 -10.68
N ALA A 55 -19.06 13.95 -9.73
CA ALA A 55 -18.82 14.61 -8.45
C ALA A 55 -17.84 15.79 -8.57
N PHE A 56 -16.92 15.76 -9.54
CA PHE A 56 -15.85 16.74 -9.76
C PHE A 56 -15.76 17.12 -11.24
N PRO A 57 -16.67 17.95 -11.75
CA PRO A 57 -16.67 18.37 -13.15
C PRO A 57 -15.33 18.99 -13.59
N GLY A 58 -14.87 18.63 -14.80
CA GLY A 58 -13.62 19.13 -15.38
C GLY A 58 -12.34 18.39 -14.92
N THR A 59 -12.45 17.34 -14.10
CA THR A 59 -11.31 16.54 -13.60
C THR A 59 -11.07 15.28 -14.43
N THR A 60 -11.70 15.13 -15.57
CA THR A 60 -11.49 14.00 -16.48
C THR A 60 -11.07 14.48 -17.86
N SER A 61 -10.25 13.70 -18.55
CA SER A 61 -9.79 13.96 -19.91
C SER A 61 -9.45 12.64 -20.60
N GLY A 62 -9.84 12.49 -21.87
CA GLY A 62 -9.56 11.28 -22.65
C GLY A 62 -10.09 9.98 -22.03
N GLY A 63 -11.22 10.03 -21.32
CA GLY A 63 -11.79 8.86 -20.65
C GLY A 63 -11.08 8.44 -19.35
N LYS A 64 -10.18 9.26 -18.82
CA LYS A 64 -9.42 9.01 -17.59
C LYS A 64 -9.55 10.18 -16.61
N VAL A 65 -9.31 9.92 -15.32
CA VAL A 65 -9.22 10.96 -14.30
C VAL A 65 -7.88 11.70 -14.44
N ASP A 66 -7.95 13.02 -14.58
CA ASP A 66 -6.79 13.91 -14.48
C ASP A 66 -6.46 14.13 -12.98
N ARG A 67 -5.46 13.39 -12.50
CA ARG A 67 -5.07 13.39 -11.08
C ARG A 67 -4.63 14.78 -10.60
N SER A 68 -4.00 15.57 -11.46
CA SER A 68 -3.55 16.92 -11.10
C SER A 68 -4.75 17.85 -10.88
N LYS A 69 -5.71 17.82 -11.81
CA LYS A 69 -6.95 18.61 -11.67
C LYS A 69 -7.80 18.12 -10.51
N LEU A 70 -7.90 16.82 -10.28
CA LEU A 70 -8.62 16.28 -9.13
C LEU A 70 -7.96 16.72 -7.82
N ALA A 71 -6.64 16.64 -7.72
CA ALA A 71 -5.89 17.05 -6.54
C ALA A 71 -6.18 18.51 -6.17
N THR A 72 -6.24 19.43 -7.13
CA THR A 72 -6.57 20.85 -6.86
C THR A 72 -7.98 21.07 -6.33
N LYS A 73 -8.88 20.09 -6.51
CA LYS A 73 -10.27 20.17 -6.00
C LYS A 73 -10.43 19.61 -4.58
N VAL A 74 -9.47 18.81 -4.11
CA VAL A 74 -9.62 18.08 -2.84
C VAL A 74 -8.55 18.42 -1.80
N ILE A 75 -7.42 19.07 -2.20
CA ILE A 75 -6.24 19.19 -1.34
C ILE A 75 -6.50 20.06 -0.09
N ASP A 76 -7.35 21.08 -0.21
CA ASP A 76 -7.69 22.02 0.87
C ASP A 76 -9.18 21.98 1.23
N ASP A 77 -9.93 21.00 0.75
CA ASP A 77 -11.36 20.82 1.00
C ASP A 77 -11.64 19.41 1.55
N GLN A 78 -11.80 19.33 2.87
CA GLN A 78 -12.10 18.06 3.55
C GLN A 78 -13.43 17.44 3.09
N ALA A 79 -14.44 18.26 2.77
CA ALA A 79 -15.71 17.75 2.29
C ALA A 79 -15.60 17.17 0.87
N ALA A 80 -14.81 17.81 0.02
CA ALA A 80 -14.48 17.28 -1.31
C ALA A 80 -13.65 15.99 -1.19
N LEU A 81 -12.66 15.95 -0.30
CA LEU A 81 -11.87 14.73 -0.05
C LEU A 81 -12.77 13.58 0.41
N ALA A 82 -13.64 13.81 1.38
CA ALA A 82 -14.57 12.78 1.87
C ALA A 82 -15.52 12.28 0.77
N ARG A 83 -15.98 13.15 -0.13
CA ARG A 83 -16.78 12.73 -1.31
C ARG A 83 -15.97 11.86 -2.27
N LEU A 84 -14.70 12.19 -2.51
CA LEU A 84 -13.82 11.37 -3.35
C LEU A 84 -13.60 9.99 -2.71
N GLU A 85 -13.31 9.96 -1.42
CA GLU A 85 -13.12 8.72 -0.66
C GLU A 85 -14.38 7.84 -0.68
N ALA A 86 -15.57 8.42 -0.54
CA ALA A 86 -16.83 7.70 -0.64
C ALA A 86 -17.05 7.03 -2.01
N ILE A 87 -16.47 7.57 -3.08
CA ILE A 87 -16.49 6.96 -4.42
C ILE A 87 -15.42 5.86 -4.54
N VAL A 88 -14.21 6.14 -4.08
CA VAL A 88 -13.03 5.30 -4.35
C VAL A 88 -12.92 4.12 -3.40
N HIS A 89 -13.20 4.31 -2.10
CA HIS A 89 -13.04 3.25 -1.09
C HIS A 89 -13.86 1.97 -1.37
N PRO A 90 -15.15 2.04 -1.77
CA PRO A 90 -15.89 0.83 -2.12
C PRO A 90 -15.30 0.07 -3.31
N LEU A 91 -14.77 0.78 -4.30
CA LEU A 91 -14.14 0.18 -5.48
C LEU A 91 -12.82 -0.51 -5.14
N VAL A 92 -12.00 0.14 -4.29
CA VAL A 92 -10.75 -0.46 -3.79
C VAL A 92 -11.05 -1.70 -2.93
N ALA A 93 -12.07 -1.62 -2.05
CA ALA A 93 -12.50 -2.76 -1.25
C ALA A 93 -12.95 -3.94 -2.14
N LYS A 94 -13.77 -3.68 -3.15
CA LYS A 94 -14.21 -4.67 -4.14
C LYS A 94 -13.03 -5.32 -4.87
N ALA A 95 -12.05 -4.52 -5.30
CA ALA A 95 -10.85 -5.03 -5.97
C ALA A 95 -10.01 -5.93 -5.04
N ARG A 96 -9.83 -5.52 -3.78
CA ARG A 96 -9.15 -6.31 -2.76
C ARG A 96 -9.89 -7.63 -2.49
N ASP A 97 -11.20 -7.59 -2.32
CA ASP A 97 -12.00 -8.77 -2.01
C ASP A 97 -11.98 -9.76 -3.19
N LYS A 98 -12.02 -9.26 -4.43
CA LYS A 98 -11.81 -10.07 -5.62
C LYS A 98 -10.42 -10.71 -5.63
N PHE A 99 -9.36 -9.95 -5.35
CA PHE A 99 -8.00 -10.48 -5.27
C PHE A 99 -7.88 -11.61 -4.23
N LEU A 100 -8.47 -11.43 -3.05
CA LEU A 100 -8.47 -12.45 -1.99
C LEU A 100 -9.23 -13.71 -2.42
N ALA A 101 -10.38 -13.55 -3.07
CA ALA A 101 -11.17 -14.69 -3.60
C ALA A 101 -10.40 -15.45 -4.70
N ASP A 102 -9.76 -14.74 -5.63
CA ASP A 102 -8.93 -15.31 -6.69
C ASP A 102 -7.72 -16.07 -6.10
N ALA A 103 -7.08 -15.54 -5.06
CA ALA A 103 -5.98 -16.19 -4.36
C ALA A 103 -6.45 -17.46 -3.62
N GLN A 104 -7.61 -17.40 -2.97
CA GLN A 104 -8.23 -18.57 -2.32
C GLN A 104 -8.57 -19.67 -3.34
N ALA A 105 -9.14 -19.30 -4.48
CA ALA A 105 -9.47 -20.25 -5.54
C ALA A 105 -8.23 -20.98 -6.09
N ARG A 106 -7.07 -20.29 -6.10
CA ARG A 106 -5.78 -20.86 -6.49
C ARG A 106 -5.06 -21.57 -5.34
N SER A 107 -5.69 -21.69 -4.17
CA SER A 107 -5.09 -22.26 -2.95
C SER A 107 -3.76 -21.61 -2.56
N ALA A 108 -3.61 -20.31 -2.81
CA ALA A 108 -2.43 -19.57 -2.39
C ALA A 108 -2.32 -19.61 -0.85
N PRO A 109 -1.18 -20.05 -0.28
CA PRO A 109 -1.04 -20.17 1.17
C PRO A 109 -0.95 -18.82 1.87
N VAL A 110 -0.40 -17.81 1.18
CA VAL A 110 -0.19 -16.46 1.68
C VAL A 110 -0.42 -15.44 0.55
N VAL A 111 -0.86 -14.24 0.91
CA VAL A 111 -0.95 -13.06 0.03
C VAL A 111 -0.37 -11.86 0.72
N VAL A 112 0.10 -10.88 -0.05
CA VAL A 112 0.54 -9.57 0.44
C VAL A 112 -0.46 -8.51 0.00
N LEU A 113 -0.91 -7.69 0.95
CA LEU A 113 -1.61 -6.44 0.69
C LEU A 113 -0.61 -5.29 0.91
N ASP A 114 -0.20 -4.64 -0.16
CA ASP A 114 0.68 -3.48 -0.10
C ASP A 114 -0.14 -2.22 0.15
N ILE A 115 -0.10 -1.71 1.39
CA ILE A 115 -0.90 -0.58 1.87
C ILE A 115 0.03 0.48 2.49
N PRO A 116 0.35 1.56 1.76
CA PRO A 116 1.30 2.57 2.23
C PRO A 116 0.93 3.24 3.56
N LEU A 117 -0.36 3.56 3.74
CA LEU A 117 -0.88 4.29 4.91
C LEU A 117 -1.66 3.37 5.86
N LEU A 118 -1.21 2.12 6.05
CA LEU A 118 -1.90 1.10 6.83
C LEU A 118 -2.24 1.57 8.25
N PHE A 119 -1.28 2.14 8.94
CA PHE A 119 -1.44 2.58 10.33
C PHE A 119 -2.24 3.88 10.45
N GLU A 120 -2.11 4.76 9.47
CA GLU A 120 -2.81 6.03 9.41
C GLU A 120 -4.32 5.85 9.26
N ILE A 121 -4.75 4.78 8.59
CA ILE A 121 -6.17 4.45 8.41
C ILE A 121 -6.67 3.40 9.41
N GLY A 122 -5.85 2.95 10.37
CA GLY A 122 -6.21 1.90 11.33
C GLY A 122 -6.48 0.53 10.68
N GLY A 123 -5.78 0.24 9.58
CA GLY A 123 -6.04 -0.93 8.73
C GLY A 123 -5.47 -2.26 9.23
N GLU A 124 -4.73 -2.29 10.34
CA GLU A 124 -4.01 -3.49 10.82
C GLU A 124 -4.94 -4.67 11.14
N GLY A 125 -6.16 -4.38 11.62
CA GLY A 125 -7.17 -5.40 11.86
C GLY A 125 -7.59 -6.18 10.62
N SER A 126 -7.20 -5.70 9.43
CA SER A 126 -7.45 -6.37 8.16
C SER A 126 -6.38 -7.41 7.79
N CYS A 127 -5.37 -7.65 8.61
CA CYS A 127 -4.21 -8.48 8.33
C CYS A 127 -4.02 -9.58 9.40
N ASP A 128 -3.48 -10.73 8.99
CA ASP A 128 -3.02 -11.74 9.95
C ASP A 128 -1.67 -11.34 10.57
N ALA A 129 -0.82 -10.66 9.80
CA ALA A 129 0.41 -10.03 10.30
C ALA A 129 0.77 -8.78 9.48
N VAL A 130 1.58 -7.90 10.09
CA VAL A 130 2.06 -6.65 9.48
C VAL A 130 3.58 -6.69 9.33
N VAL A 131 4.03 -6.41 8.11
CA VAL A 131 5.44 -6.18 7.77
C VAL A 131 5.67 -4.70 7.57
N VAL A 132 6.59 -4.12 8.33
CA VAL A 132 7.07 -2.75 8.14
C VAL A 132 8.42 -2.76 7.45
N VAL A 133 8.53 -2.05 6.34
CA VAL A 133 9.83 -1.79 5.68
C VAL A 133 10.40 -0.51 6.25
N SER A 134 11.63 -0.58 6.76
CA SER A 134 12.29 0.51 7.46
C SER A 134 13.73 0.69 7.00
N ALA A 135 14.27 1.89 7.17
CA ALA A 135 15.67 2.26 6.94
C ALA A 135 16.03 3.44 7.86
N PRO A 136 17.33 3.74 8.09
CA PRO A 136 17.76 4.96 8.74
C PRO A 136 17.24 6.23 8.07
N ALA A 137 17.00 7.28 8.85
CA ALA A 137 16.37 8.52 8.39
C ALA A 137 17.17 9.25 7.29
N ASP A 138 18.49 9.19 7.33
CA ASP A 138 19.37 9.74 6.31
C ASP A 138 19.20 9.03 4.97
N MET A 139 19.11 7.70 4.99
CA MET A 139 18.85 6.90 3.80
C MET A 139 17.42 7.10 3.26
N GLN A 140 16.44 7.19 4.16
CA GLN A 140 15.06 7.57 3.81
C GLN A 140 15.03 8.88 3.04
N ARG A 141 15.69 9.90 3.59
CA ARG A 141 15.78 11.22 2.99
C ARG A 141 16.44 11.17 1.62
N THR A 142 17.61 10.55 1.51
CA THR A 142 18.34 10.42 0.24
C THR A 142 17.43 9.81 -0.83
N ARG A 143 16.80 8.68 -0.56
CA ARG A 143 15.90 8.00 -1.50
C ARG A 143 14.64 8.80 -1.84
N ALA A 144 14.12 9.58 -0.88
CA ALA A 144 12.98 10.45 -1.13
C ALA A 144 13.33 11.56 -2.12
N PHE A 145 14.54 12.12 -2.02
CA PHE A 145 14.99 13.20 -2.91
C PHE A 145 15.42 12.73 -4.30
N GLU A 146 15.64 11.45 -4.51
CA GLU A 146 15.78 10.86 -5.84
C GLU A 146 14.47 10.92 -6.67
N ARG A 147 13.33 11.16 -6.02
CA ARG A 147 12.04 11.24 -6.71
C ARG A 147 11.88 12.60 -7.39
N PRO A 148 11.45 12.63 -8.67
CA PRO A 148 11.24 13.88 -9.39
C PRO A 148 10.28 14.82 -8.64
N GLY A 149 10.65 16.09 -8.50
CA GLY A 149 9.83 17.12 -7.87
C GLY A 149 9.68 17.01 -6.34
N MET A 150 10.55 16.25 -5.66
CA MET A 150 10.65 16.28 -4.21
C MET A 150 11.42 17.51 -3.76
N THR A 151 10.85 18.25 -2.81
CA THR A 151 11.46 19.41 -2.14
C THR A 151 11.47 19.16 -0.63
N GLU A 152 12.26 19.95 0.12
CA GLU A 152 12.30 19.87 1.58
C GLU A 152 10.91 20.05 2.20
N GLU A 153 10.21 21.08 1.76
CA GLU A 153 8.87 21.41 2.26
C GLU A 153 7.89 20.26 1.99
N LYS A 154 7.90 19.71 0.77
CA LYS A 154 7.05 18.59 0.38
C LYS A 154 7.39 17.33 1.16
N PHE A 155 8.68 17.04 1.36
CA PHE A 155 9.13 15.91 2.16
C PHE A 155 8.65 16.02 3.60
N ALA A 156 8.87 17.18 4.25
CA ALA A 156 8.40 17.44 5.61
C ALA A 156 6.87 17.30 5.73
N THR A 157 6.12 17.87 4.79
CA THR A 157 4.66 17.80 4.75
C THR A 157 4.16 16.34 4.61
N LEU A 158 4.81 15.54 3.77
CA LEU A 158 4.43 14.14 3.59
C LEU A 158 4.76 13.28 4.82
N LEU A 159 5.92 13.53 5.46
CA LEU A 159 6.27 12.83 6.69
C LEU A 159 5.36 13.20 7.86
N ALA A 160 4.99 14.47 7.99
CA ALA A 160 4.10 14.93 9.06
C ALA A 160 2.71 14.29 9.02
N LYS A 161 2.29 13.78 7.85
CA LYS A 161 1.01 13.06 7.68
C LYS A 161 1.14 11.56 7.94
N GLN A 162 2.34 11.06 8.18
CA GLN A 162 2.59 9.63 8.40
C GLN A 162 2.87 9.36 9.88
N VAL A 163 2.42 8.21 10.36
CA VAL A 163 2.84 7.68 11.67
C VAL A 163 4.36 7.55 11.67
N PRO A 164 5.06 8.00 12.73
CA PRO A 164 6.52 7.87 12.83
C PRO A 164 7.01 6.44 12.62
N ASP A 165 8.15 6.26 11.97
CA ASP A 165 8.71 4.93 11.67
C ASP A 165 8.93 4.09 12.93
N GLU A 166 9.40 4.70 14.01
CA GLU A 166 9.58 4.03 15.30
C GLU A 166 8.27 3.44 15.82
N GLU A 167 7.17 4.19 15.71
CA GLU A 167 5.84 3.72 16.10
C GLU A 167 5.37 2.58 15.21
N LYS A 168 5.55 2.69 13.89
CA LYS A 168 5.25 1.61 12.93
C LYS A 168 6.01 0.34 13.27
N ARG A 169 7.31 0.45 13.58
CA ARG A 169 8.16 -0.68 13.96
C ARG A 169 7.70 -1.35 15.27
N ARG A 170 7.22 -0.58 16.24
CA ARG A 170 6.68 -1.14 17.49
C ARG A 170 5.40 -1.94 17.28
N ARG A 171 4.59 -1.56 16.28
CA ARG A 171 3.31 -2.20 15.96
C ARG A 171 3.44 -3.32 14.93
N ALA A 172 4.60 -3.51 14.34
CA ALA A 172 4.86 -4.53 13.34
C ALA A 172 5.03 -5.92 13.96
N ASP A 173 4.52 -6.95 13.29
CA ASP A 173 4.87 -8.34 13.58
C ASP A 173 6.26 -8.68 12.99
N PHE A 174 6.64 -8.05 11.86
CA PHE A 174 7.93 -8.23 11.20
C PHE A 174 8.47 -6.89 10.69
N ILE A 175 9.81 -6.79 10.64
CA ILE A 175 10.50 -5.65 10.05
C ILE A 175 11.40 -6.14 8.92
N VAL A 176 11.36 -5.44 7.78
CA VAL A 176 12.34 -5.59 6.70
C VAL A 176 13.26 -4.36 6.75
N ASP A 177 14.50 -4.56 7.21
CA ASP A 177 15.55 -3.56 7.12
C ASP A 177 16.06 -3.48 5.68
N SER A 178 15.77 -2.38 5.02
CA SER A 178 16.17 -2.12 3.63
C SER A 178 17.51 -1.38 3.50
N SER A 179 18.22 -1.14 4.62
CA SER A 179 19.45 -0.34 4.62
C SER A 179 20.68 -1.11 4.16
N ARG A 180 20.66 -2.45 4.25
CA ARG A 180 21.82 -3.32 4.05
C ARG A 180 21.88 -3.98 2.67
N GLY A 181 21.22 -3.40 1.68
CA GLY A 181 21.21 -3.89 0.30
C GLY A 181 20.11 -4.89 -0.01
N TYR A 182 19.98 -5.19 -1.30
CA TYR A 182 18.87 -5.99 -1.83
C TYR A 182 18.89 -7.46 -1.38
N ASP A 183 20.06 -8.07 -1.31
CA ASP A 183 20.18 -9.48 -0.94
C ASP A 183 19.83 -9.71 0.53
N TYR A 184 20.19 -8.75 1.39
CA TYR A 184 19.81 -8.78 2.80
C TYR A 184 18.29 -8.62 2.98
N ALA A 185 17.68 -7.65 2.31
CA ALA A 185 16.23 -7.47 2.35
C ALA A 185 15.47 -8.69 1.76
N ARG A 186 15.99 -9.28 0.67
CA ARG A 186 15.42 -10.51 0.08
C ARG A 186 15.54 -11.71 1.03
N ALA A 187 16.63 -11.84 1.76
CA ALA A 187 16.79 -12.89 2.77
C ALA A 187 15.74 -12.75 3.87
N GLN A 188 15.53 -11.54 4.41
CA GLN A 188 14.51 -11.28 5.42
C GLN A 188 13.10 -11.63 4.94
N VAL A 189 12.75 -11.30 3.68
CA VAL A 189 11.45 -11.69 3.08
C VAL A 189 11.28 -13.21 3.10
N ARG A 190 12.31 -13.98 2.73
CA ARG A 190 12.27 -15.45 2.80
C ARG A 190 12.09 -15.97 4.23
N ASP A 191 12.75 -15.34 5.20
CA ASP A 191 12.64 -15.72 6.61
C ASP A 191 11.25 -15.42 7.17
N ILE A 192 10.65 -14.28 6.79
CA ILE A 192 9.25 -13.95 7.11
C ILE A 192 8.32 -15.02 6.56
N LEU A 193 8.47 -15.41 5.28
CA LEU A 193 7.63 -16.44 4.67
C LEU A 193 7.74 -17.80 5.37
N ARG A 194 8.92 -18.15 5.87
CA ARG A 194 9.12 -19.35 6.70
C ARG A 194 8.43 -19.22 8.07
N ALA A 195 8.56 -18.06 8.71
CA ALA A 195 7.98 -17.80 10.03
C ALA A 195 6.44 -17.89 10.00
N ILE A 196 5.79 -17.26 9.02
CA ILE A 196 4.32 -17.26 8.92
C ILE A 196 3.72 -18.62 8.59
N ALA A 197 4.49 -19.56 8.04
CA ALA A 197 3.98 -20.90 7.71
C ALA A 197 3.40 -21.64 8.93
N ASN A 198 3.86 -21.27 10.14
CA ASN A 198 3.42 -21.87 11.41
C ASN A 198 2.64 -20.88 12.29
N MET A 199 2.35 -19.68 11.80
CA MET A 199 1.60 -18.70 12.58
C MET A 199 0.09 -18.96 12.52
N PRO A 200 -0.63 -18.80 13.64
CA PRO A 200 -2.09 -18.82 13.63
C PRO A 200 -2.64 -17.63 12.84
N ARG A 201 -3.75 -17.87 12.14
CA ARG A 201 -4.49 -16.76 11.49
C ARG A 201 -5.26 -15.99 12.55
N LYS A 202 -5.28 -14.66 12.42
CA LYS A 202 -6.04 -13.77 13.31
C LYS A 202 -7.51 -13.61 12.86
N ARG A 203 -7.90 -14.20 11.69
CA ARG A 203 -9.21 -14.05 11.04
C ARG A 203 -9.88 -15.36 10.74
#